data_4c7448ea6113b2f68f8cdba9930a3b3c
#
_entry.id   4c7448ea6113b2f68f8cdba9930a3b3c
#
_cell.length_a   1.000
_cell.length_b   1.000
_cell.length_c   1.000
_cell.angle_alpha   90.00
_cell.angle_beta   90.00
_cell.angle_gamma   90.00
#
_symmetry.space_group_name_H-M   'P 1'
#
loop_
_entity.id
_entity.type
_entity.pdbx_description
1 polymer ?
#
loop_
_entity_poly.entity_id
_entity_poly.type
_entity_poly.pdbx_seq_one_letter_code
_entity_poly.pdbx_strand_id
1 'polypeptide(L)'
;NYSLGYPMTHGGWERDYVMRLVRKADFISWPKNIHSAPIVKGSTIKTTKAMEHHKDEGLSQMVRKTNRYSDIEATQFYDGKMAPVTSLTLIRKWWIESFRRGFLKRGLQDGKIGLIQSLYQGYSVFISYAKLYEKQRATK
;
A
#
# COMPACT_ATOMS: atom_id res chain seq x y z
N ASN A 1 3.32 4.09 -13.23
CA ASN A 1 4.14 3.82 -12.03
C ASN A 1 5.39 3.02 -12.42
N TYR A 2 6.54 3.42 -11.89
CA TYR A 2 7.80 2.70 -12.02
C TYR A 2 8.18 2.11 -10.66
N SER A 3 8.69 0.89 -10.66
CA SER A 3 9.26 0.28 -9.47
C SER A 3 10.55 -0.45 -9.83
N LEU A 4 11.59 -0.25 -9.02
CA LEU A 4 12.93 -0.79 -9.28
C LEU A 4 13.45 -0.45 -10.69
N GLY A 5 13.11 0.75 -11.21
CA GLY A 5 13.49 1.21 -12.54
C GLY A 5 12.65 0.67 -13.70
N TYR A 6 11.63 -0.15 -13.46
CA TYR A 6 10.79 -0.76 -14.50
C TYR A 6 9.35 -0.25 -14.45
N PRO A 7 8.71 -0.03 -15.61
CA PRO A 7 7.32 0.36 -15.68
C PRO A 7 6.43 -0.81 -15.22
N MET A 8 5.51 -0.54 -14.29
CA MET A 8 4.53 -1.50 -13.82
C MET A 8 3.25 -1.36 -14.63
N THR A 9 2.93 -2.37 -15.42
CA THR A 9 1.77 -2.38 -16.31
C THR A 9 0.63 -3.24 -15.78
N HIS A 10 0.90 -4.06 -14.75
CA HIS A 10 -0.06 -4.96 -14.11
C HIS A 10 0.08 -4.93 -12.58
N GLY A 11 -0.55 -5.87 -11.88
CA GLY A 11 -0.44 -6.00 -10.42
C GLY A 11 -1.29 -4.99 -9.64
N GLY A 12 -2.07 -4.14 -10.35
CA GLY A 12 -2.89 -3.09 -9.77
C GLY A 12 -2.12 -1.79 -9.53
N TRP A 13 -1.01 -1.59 -10.25
CA TRP A 13 -0.24 -0.35 -10.28
C TRP A 13 -0.39 0.43 -11.59
N GLU A 14 -1.04 -0.15 -12.59
CA GLU A 14 -1.18 0.37 -13.95
C GLU A 14 -2.06 1.63 -14.02
N ARG A 15 -3.03 1.75 -13.15
CA ARG A 15 -4.01 2.87 -13.13
C ARG A 15 -4.22 3.38 -11.71
N ASP A 16 -3.33 4.24 -11.28
CA ASP A 16 -3.40 4.86 -9.96
C ASP A 16 -3.82 6.33 -10.11
N TYR A 17 -5.09 6.61 -9.81
CA TYR A 17 -5.62 7.98 -9.84
C TYR A 17 -5.44 8.62 -8.48
N VAL A 18 -4.49 9.53 -8.40
CA VAL A 18 -4.18 10.26 -7.17
C VAL A 18 -4.41 11.75 -7.40
N MET A 19 -5.14 12.40 -6.50
CA MET A 19 -5.33 13.85 -6.54
C MET A 19 -3.99 14.55 -6.29
N ARG A 20 -3.49 15.30 -7.28
CA ARG A 20 -2.20 16.00 -7.24
C ARG A 20 -2.30 17.50 -7.37
N LEU A 21 -3.38 18.01 -7.98
CA LEU A 21 -3.61 19.42 -8.18
C LEU A 21 -4.91 19.81 -7.48
N VAL A 22 -4.84 20.80 -6.63
CA VAL A 22 -5.97 21.32 -5.87
C VAL A 22 -5.90 22.84 -5.90
N ARG A 23 -7.01 23.51 -6.19
CA ARG A 23 -7.09 24.95 -6.01
C ARG A 23 -7.02 25.27 -4.53
N LYS A 24 -6.15 26.21 -4.14
CA LYS A 24 -5.99 26.59 -2.73
C LYS A 24 -7.29 27.01 -2.06
N ALA A 25 -8.16 27.72 -2.81
CA ALA A 25 -9.48 28.17 -2.32
C ALA A 25 -10.46 27.02 -2.05
N ASP A 26 -10.26 25.87 -2.70
CA ASP A 26 -11.15 24.70 -2.58
C ASP A 26 -10.60 23.66 -1.60
N PHE A 27 -9.37 23.83 -1.11
CA PHE A 27 -8.75 22.92 -0.16
C PHE A 27 -9.36 23.07 1.23
N ILE A 28 -9.84 21.98 1.81
CA ILE A 28 -10.40 21.94 3.17
C ILE A 28 -9.37 21.42 4.16
N SER A 29 -8.89 20.19 3.94
CA SER A 29 -7.96 19.54 4.85
C SER A 29 -7.28 18.34 4.20
N TRP A 30 -6.21 17.85 4.84
CA TRP A 30 -5.60 16.57 4.50
C TRP A 30 -5.61 15.67 5.74
N PRO A 31 -6.40 14.58 5.74
CA PRO A 31 -6.42 13.64 6.87
C PRO A 31 -5.04 13.03 7.12
N LYS A 32 -4.69 12.83 8.38
CA LYS A 32 -3.38 12.28 8.78
C LYS A 32 -3.24 10.76 8.58
N ASN A 33 -4.26 10.11 8.03
CA ASN A 33 -4.23 8.66 7.81
C ASN A 33 -3.33 8.29 6.63
N ILE A 34 -2.70 7.13 6.70
CA ILE A 34 -2.02 6.53 5.54
C ILE A 34 -3.06 6.32 4.43
N HIS A 35 -2.65 6.56 3.19
CA HIS A 35 -3.51 6.46 2.01
C HIS A 35 -4.68 7.46 1.95
N SER A 36 -4.60 8.57 2.71
CA SER A 36 -5.59 9.62 2.61
C SER A 36 -5.42 10.46 1.35
N ALA A 37 -6.54 10.99 0.86
CA ALA A 37 -6.58 12.02 -0.17
C ALA A 37 -6.99 13.37 0.44
N PRO A 38 -6.64 14.52 -0.17
CA PRO A 38 -7.10 15.81 0.30
C PRO A 38 -8.62 15.92 0.17
N ILE A 39 -9.24 16.54 1.15
CA ILE A 39 -10.65 16.89 1.14
C ILE A 39 -10.77 18.26 0.49
N VAL A 40 -11.60 18.35 -0.55
CA VAL A 40 -11.79 19.58 -1.34
C VAL A 40 -13.26 19.90 -1.53
N LYS A 41 -13.57 21.17 -1.79
CA LYS A 41 -14.90 21.60 -2.21
C LYS A 41 -15.08 21.36 -3.72
N GLY A 42 -16.31 21.06 -4.13
CA GLY A 42 -16.66 20.95 -5.54
C GLY A 42 -16.32 19.58 -6.16
N SER A 43 -16.26 19.56 -7.49
CA SER A 43 -16.04 18.34 -8.28
C SER A 43 -14.56 18.13 -8.62
N THR A 44 -14.18 16.89 -8.84
CA THR A 44 -12.84 16.50 -9.30
C THR A 44 -12.90 16.07 -10.75
N ILE A 45 -11.84 16.36 -11.50
CA ILE A 45 -11.67 15.91 -12.89
C ILE A 45 -10.44 15.00 -12.99
N LYS A 46 -10.51 14.05 -13.92
CA LYS A 46 -9.36 13.22 -14.28
C LYS A 46 -8.65 13.84 -15.48
N THR A 47 -7.33 13.97 -15.38
CA THR A 47 -6.52 14.39 -16.53
C THR A 47 -6.28 13.21 -17.45
N THR A 48 -6.15 13.48 -18.74
CA THR A 48 -5.84 12.46 -19.76
C THR A 48 -4.35 12.13 -19.84
N LYS A 49 -3.49 13.04 -19.36
CA LYS A 49 -2.03 12.83 -19.34
C LYS A 49 -1.60 12.21 -18.02
N ALA A 50 -0.87 11.11 -18.10
CA ALA A 50 -0.29 10.44 -16.95
C ALA A 50 0.94 11.19 -16.41
N MET A 51 1.10 11.20 -15.09
CA MET A 51 2.37 11.56 -14.46
C MET A 51 3.24 10.33 -14.30
N GLU A 52 4.51 10.44 -14.61
CA GLU A 52 5.48 9.41 -14.26
C GLU A 52 5.70 9.42 -12.75
N HIS A 53 5.50 8.27 -12.13
CA HIS A 53 5.70 8.10 -10.69
C HIS A 53 6.76 7.04 -10.44
N HIS A 54 7.97 7.47 -10.15
CA HIS A 54 9.09 6.63 -9.74
C HIS A 54 8.95 6.33 -8.24
N LYS A 55 8.26 5.24 -7.95
CA LYS A 55 7.82 4.93 -6.59
C LYS A 55 8.96 4.47 -5.69
N ASP A 56 9.75 3.52 -6.17
CA ASP A 56 10.78 2.84 -5.38
C ASP A 56 12.01 2.58 -6.25
N GLU A 57 13.14 3.15 -5.85
CA GLU A 57 14.42 3.01 -6.55
C GLU A 57 15.15 1.71 -6.21
N GLY A 58 14.82 1.08 -5.06
CA GLY A 58 15.45 -0.16 -4.63
C GLY A 58 14.73 -0.82 -3.46
N LEU A 59 15.02 -2.13 -3.28
CA LEU A 59 14.43 -2.94 -2.21
C LEU A 59 14.70 -2.38 -0.81
N SER A 60 15.91 -1.87 -0.55
CA SER A 60 16.24 -1.26 0.75
C SER A 60 15.35 -0.07 1.08
N GLN A 61 14.99 0.74 0.08
CA GLN A 61 14.07 1.85 0.27
C GLN A 61 12.64 1.33 0.55
N MET A 62 12.22 0.31 -0.18
CA MET A 62 10.92 -0.34 0.03
C MET A 62 10.81 -0.88 1.46
N VAL A 63 11.83 -1.59 1.95
CA VAL A 63 11.86 -2.15 3.31
C VAL A 63 11.78 -1.05 4.37
N ARG A 64 12.55 0.03 4.22
CA ARG A 64 12.46 1.18 5.14
C ARG A 64 11.06 1.81 5.17
N LYS A 65 10.44 1.99 4.00
CA LYS A 65 9.06 2.51 3.91
C LYS A 65 8.07 1.55 4.56
N THR A 66 8.17 0.25 4.26
CA THR A 66 7.29 -0.77 4.84
C THR A 66 7.44 -0.81 6.36
N ASN A 67 8.66 -0.76 6.88
CA ASN A 67 8.86 -0.73 8.33
C ASN A 67 8.13 0.44 8.99
N ARG A 68 8.26 1.65 8.43
CA ARG A 68 7.59 2.85 8.94
C ARG A 68 6.06 2.80 8.82
N TYR A 69 5.56 2.38 7.65
CA TYR A 69 4.11 2.38 7.41
C TYR A 69 3.41 1.27 8.18
N SER A 70 4.03 0.11 8.33
CA SER A 70 3.47 -0.98 9.13
C SER A 70 3.34 -0.65 10.62
N ASP A 71 4.18 0.24 11.17
CA ASP A 71 4.01 0.74 12.54
C ASP A 71 2.71 1.56 12.68
N ILE A 72 2.45 2.42 11.71
CA ILE A 72 1.25 3.26 11.72
C ILE A 72 0.01 2.41 11.47
N GLU A 73 0.04 1.49 10.49
CA GLU A 73 -1.07 0.57 10.21
C GLU A 73 -1.39 -0.32 11.41
N ALA A 74 -0.37 -0.91 12.04
CA ALA A 74 -0.55 -1.73 13.24
C ALA A 74 -1.19 -0.94 14.38
N THR A 75 -0.83 0.34 14.53
CA THR A 75 -1.46 1.22 15.53
C THR A 75 -2.92 1.49 15.18
N GLN A 76 -3.22 1.82 13.91
CA GLN A 76 -4.61 2.03 13.46
C GLN A 76 -5.47 0.77 13.64
N PHE A 77 -4.92 -0.41 13.35
CA PHE A 77 -5.62 -1.67 13.56
C PHE A 77 -5.88 -1.97 15.04
N TYR A 78 -4.91 -1.64 15.89
CA TYR A 78 -5.04 -1.81 17.34
C TYR A 78 -6.08 -0.86 17.92
N ASP A 79 -6.03 0.42 17.57
CA ASP A 79 -6.99 1.45 18.00
C ASP A 79 -8.40 1.15 17.47
N GLY A 80 -8.50 0.60 16.27
CA GLY A 80 -9.73 0.10 15.67
C GLY A 80 -10.24 -1.22 16.27
N LYS A 81 -9.62 -1.72 17.37
CA LYS A 81 -10.00 -2.96 18.06
C LYS A 81 -10.12 -4.17 17.14
N MET A 82 -9.19 -4.30 16.20
CA MET A 82 -9.17 -5.44 15.30
C MET A 82 -9.02 -6.75 16.08
N ALA A 83 -9.69 -7.80 15.60
CA ALA A 83 -9.67 -9.12 16.22
C ALA A 83 -8.25 -9.65 16.48
N PRO A 84 -8.02 -10.48 17.49
CA PRO A 84 -6.71 -11.04 17.80
C PRO A 84 -6.08 -11.74 16.60
N VAL A 85 -4.81 -11.45 16.37
CA VAL A 85 -4.05 -12.04 15.28
C VAL A 85 -3.62 -13.45 15.65
N THR A 86 -3.92 -14.42 14.78
CA THR A 86 -3.50 -15.82 14.88
C THR A 86 -2.45 -16.15 13.83
N SER A 87 -1.76 -17.29 13.98
CA SER A 87 -0.81 -17.79 12.96
C SER A 87 -1.50 -17.96 11.59
N LEU A 88 -2.75 -18.45 11.58
CA LEU A 88 -3.53 -18.57 10.37
C LEU A 88 -3.83 -17.19 9.72
N THR A 89 -4.09 -16.17 10.54
CA THR A 89 -4.27 -14.79 10.06
C THR A 89 -3.04 -14.33 9.29
N LEU A 90 -1.84 -14.53 9.84
CA LEU A 90 -0.57 -14.11 9.23
C LEU A 90 -0.35 -14.77 7.87
N ILE A 91 -0.45 -16.11 7.82
CA ILE A 91 -0.25 -16.89 6.59
C ILE A 91 -1.29 -16.50 5.54
N ARG A 92 -2.57 -16.45 5.94
CA ARG A 92 -3.67 -16.13 5.03
C ARG A 92 -3.53 -14.73 4.42
N LYS A 93 -3.19 -13.72 5.22
CA LYS A 93 -3.04 -12.34 4.77
C LYS A 93 -1.89 -12.19 3.78
N TRP A 94 -0.75 -12.80 4.07
CA TRP A 94 0.39 -12.84 3.15
C TRP A 94 0.03 -13.50 1.82
N TRP A 95 -0.59 -14.69 1.89
CA TRP A 95 -0.94 -15.49 0.71
C TRP A 95 -1.99 -14.79 -0.17
N ILE A 96 -3.08 -14.31 0.45
CA ILE A 96 -4.16 -13.63 -0.29
C ILE A 96 -3.63 -12.42 -1.06
N GLU A 97 -2.82 -11.57 -0.43
CA GLU A 97 -2.32 -10.38 -1.11
C GLU A 97 -1.32 -10.73 -2.21
N SER A 98 -0.40 -11.65 -1.96
CA SER A 98 0.54 -12.14 -2.98
C SER A 98 -0.19 -12.74 -4.18
N PHE A 99 -1.17 -13.60 -3.93
CA PHE A 99 -1.98 -14.22 -4.98
C PHE A 99 -2.83 -13.20 -5.74
N ARG A 100 -3.47 -12.30 -5.02
CA ARG A 100 -4.27 -11.23 -5.63
C ARG A 100 -3.43 -10.37 -6.57
N ARG A 101 -2.24 -9.97 -6.16
CA ARG A 101 -1.34 -9.15 -6.98
C ARG A 101 -0.74 -9.92 -8.15
N GLY A 102 -0.24 -11.12 -7.87
CA GLY A 102 0.43 -11.94 -8.89
C GLY A 102 -0.52 -12.46 -9.95
N PHE A 103 -1.61 -13.08 -9.53
CA PHE A 103 -2.53 -13.78 -10.44
C PHE A 103 -3.75 -12.94 -10.81
N LEU A 104 -4.58 -12.52 -9.86
CA LEU A 104 -5.84 -11.83 -10.19
C LEU A 104 -5.60 -10.49 -10.86
N LYS A 105 -4.57 -9.77 -10.44
CA LYS A 105 -4.15 -8.50 -11.04
C LYS A 105 -3.06 -8.66 -12.10
N ARG A 106 -2.77 -9.90 -12.49
CA ARG A 106 -1.83 -10.25 -13.57
C ARG A 106 -0.40 -9.70 -13.35
N GLY A 107 0.01 -9.44 -12.12
CA GLY A 107 1.34 -8.88 -11.82
C GLY A 107 2.50 -9.72 -12.35
N LEU A 108 2.33 -11.05 -12.47
CA LEU A 108 3.34 -11.93 -13.07
C LEU A 108 3.63 -11.63 -14.54
N GLN A 109 2.74 -10.92 -15.25
CA GLN A 109 2.97 -10.50 -16.63
C GLN A 109 4.06 -9.41 -16.73
N ASP A 110 4.36 -8.70 -15.64
CA ASP A 110 5.49 -7.77 -15.56
C ASP A 110 6.82 -8.52 -15.26
N GLY A 111 6.85 -9.84 -15.46
CA GLY A 111 8.04 -10.66 -15.34
C GLY A 111 8.58 -10.75 -13.91
N LYS A 112 9.92 -10.80 -13.78
CA LYS A 112 10.60 -10.92 -12.48
C LYS A 112 10.25 -9.78 -11.52
N ILE A 113 10.09 -8.56 -12.03
CA ILE A 113 9.72 -7.40 -11.21
C ILE A 113 8.30 -7.54 -10.67
N GLY A 114 7.37 -7.98 -11.52
CA GLY A 114 5.99 -8.26 -11.11
C GLY A 114 5.89 -9.35 -10.05
N LEU A 115 6.71 -10.41 -10.15
CA LEU A 115 6.82 -11.45 -9.13
C LEU A 115 7.35 -10.87 -7.80
N ILE A 116 8.48 -10.14 -7.86
CA ILE A 116 9.06 -9.50 -6.68
C ILE A 116 8.03 -8.60 -6.00
N GLN A 117 7.36 -7.73 -6.76
CA GLN A 117 6.36 -6.82 -6.23
C GLN A 117 5.16 -7.54 -5.63
N SER A 118 4.69 -8.61 -6.25
CA SER A 118 3.55 -9.38 -5.75
C SER A 118 3.85 -10.04 -4.40
N LEU A 119 5.01 -10.67 -4.28
CA LEU A 119 5.47 -11.28 -3.01
C LEU A 119 5.76 -10.20 -1.95
N TYR A 120 6.35 -9.09 -2.37
CA TYR A 120 6.64 -7.98 -1.48
C TYR A 120 5.38 -7.33 -0.91
N GLN A 121 4.31 -7.20 -1.67
CA GLN A 121 3.04 -6.70 -1.13
C GLN A 121 2.45 -7.64 -0.08
N GLY A 122 2.54 -8.95 -0.29
CA GLY A 122 2.19 -9.93 0.74
C GLY A 122 3.04 -9.76 2.01
N TYR A 123 4.36 -9.59 1.86
CA TYR A 123 5.27 -9.29 2.97
C TYR A 123 4.87 -8.00 3.71
N SER A 124 4.55 -6.93 3.00
CA SER A 124 4.12 -5.66 3.59
C SER A 124 2.89 -5.85 4.49
N VAL A 125 1.88 -6.56 3.99
CA VAL A 125 0.68 -6.87 4.77
C VAL A 125 1.01 -7.77 5.97
N PHE A 126 1.84 -8.80 5.77
CA PHE A 126 2.29 -9.68 6.85
C PHE A 126 2.93 -8.90 8.01
N ILE A 127 3.86 -7.99 7.71
CA ILE A 127 4.57 -7.19 8.73
C ILE A 127 3.58 -6.30 9.51
N SER A 128 2.60 -5.68 8.87
CA SER A 128 1.58 -4.88 9.56
C SER A 128 0.78 -5.72 10.57
N TYR A 129 0.38 -6.92 10.19
CA TYR A 129 -0.31 -7.84 11.11
C TYR A 129 0.61 -8.43 12.18
N ALA A 130 1.88 -8.71 11.87
CA ALA A 130 2.85 -9.17 12.87
C ALA A 130 3.08 -8.11 13.95
N LYS A 131 3.23 -6.84 13.57
CA LYS A 131 3.33 -5.72 14.52
C LYS A 131 2.03 -5.48 15.31
N LEU A 132 0.87 -5.72 14.69
CA LEU A 132 -0.40 -5.73 15.44
C LEU A 132 -0.40 -6.82 16.51
N TYR A 133 0.07 -8.02 16.18
CA TYR A 133 0.20 -9.10 17.15
C TYR A 133 1.12 -8.73 18.33
N GLU A 134 2.28 -8.10 18.07
CA GLU A 134 3.16 -7.59 19.13
C GLU A 134 2.44 -6.62 20.05
N LYS A 135 1.71 -5.64 19.49
CA LYS A 135 0.92 -4.66 20.28
C LYS A 135 -0.16 -5.35 21.12
N GLN A 136 -0.88 -6.32 20.54
CA GLN A 136 -1.93 -7.06 21.26
C GLN A 136 -1.38 -7.92 22.40
N ARG A 137 -0.10 -8.36 22.30
CA ARG A 137 0.57 -9.10 23.41
C ARG A 137 1.09 -8.20 24.51
N ALA A 138 1.60 -7.02 24.15
CA ALA A 138 2.18 -6.09 25.13
C ALA A 138 1.15 -5.53 26.11
N THR A 139 -0.15 -5.66 25.82
CA THR A 139 -1.25 -5.11 26.62
C THR A 139 -1.95 -6.18 27.48
N LYS A 140 -1.49 -7.45 27.40
CA LYS A 140 -1.92 -8.54 28.29
C LYS A 140 -0.99 -8.68 29.47
#